data_fbb1213a44d82dfaa09ad7d73976f81d
#
_entry.id   fbb1213a44d82dfaa09ad7d73976f81d
#
_cell.length_a   1.000
_cell.length_b   1.000
_cell.length_c   1.000
_cell.angle_alpha   90.00
_cell.angle_beta   90.00
_cell.angle_gamma   90.00
#
_symmetry.space_group_name_H-M   'P 1'
#
loop_
_entity.id
_entity.type
_entity.pdbx_description
1 polymer ?
#
loop_
_entity_poly.entity_id
_entity_poly.type
_entity_poly.pdbx_seq_one_letter_code
_entity_poly.pdbx_strand_id
1 'polypeptide(L)'
;MDWDDVRVFLAVARAGQILGAARRLGLNHATVSRRVAALEDAAGAKLFRRLTTGSELTPAGERLLAAAERMEANMIAARAEIAGESEDISGSVRIGAPDGFGVAFLAPRLWRLTERHPRLSIQLVPVPRSLSLSRREADIAITVDRPTEGRLVASKLVDYSLGLFASKAYAAEHGLPQNAAELAHHRLVGYVPDLVFSPTLDYAAEISEHWDAAFAVSSAMGQVEAVRAGAGIGILHCFIARGMEDLVAVPFAQPIRRSYWLVFHESMRMTRQIQAAAAFIGEIVAQERRIFA
;
A
#
# COMPACT_ATOMS: atom_id res chain seq x y z
N MET A 1 -6.89 -34.70 4.17
CA MET A 1 -6.94 -33.22 4.11
C MET A 1 -7.93 -32.82 3.03
N ASP A 2 -9.03 -32.17 3.42
CA ASP A 2 -10.07 -31.71 2.48
C ASP A 2 -9.74 -30.27 2.01
N TRP A 3 -10.01 -29.98 0.73
CA TRP A 3 -9.79 -28.64 0.16
C TRP A 3 -10.67 -27.57 0.83
N ASP A 4 -11.90 -27.90 1.18
CA ASP A 4 -12.79 -26.96 1.87
C ASP A 4 -12.28 -26.58 3.27
N ASP A 5 -11.62 -27.52 3.97
CA ASP A 5 -10.98 -27.23 5.26
C ASP A 5 -9.73 -26.36 5.09
N VAL A 6 -8.96 -26.59 4.02
CA VAL A 6 -7.82 -25.71 3.65
C VAL A 6 -8.31 -24.31 3.29
N ARG A 7 -9.43 -24.16 2.60
CA ARG A 7 -10.03 -22.87 2.29
C ARG A 7 -10.47 -22.11 3.54
N VAL A 8 -11.04 -22.82 4.51
CA VAL A 8 -11.42 -22.24 5.81
C VAL A 8 -10.17 -21.83 6.60
N PHE A 9 -9.13 -22.67 6.63
CA PHE A 9 -7.83 -22.34 7.23
C PHE A 9 -7.25 -21.06 6.63
N LEU A 10 -7.21 -20.92 5.29
CA LEU A 10 -6.77 -19.71 4.61
C LEU A 10 -7.54 -18.48 5.05
N ALA A 11 -8.86 -18.59 5.18
CA ALA A 11 -9.70 -17.48 5.62
C ALA A 11 -9.41 -17.05 7.06
N VAL A 12 -9.16 -18.00 7.97
CA VAL A 12 -8.80 -17.71 9.38
C VAL A 12 -7.40 -17.11 9.45
N ALA A 13 -6.43 -17.66 8.74
CA ALA A 13 -5.06 -17.12 8.69
C ALA A 13 -5.02 -15.65 8.23
N ARG A 14 -5.84 -15.32 7.24
CA ARG A 14 -5.96 -13.97 6.70
C ARG A 14 -6.72 -12.99 7.58
N ALA A 15 -7.76 -13.48 8.27
CA ALA A 15 -8.59 -12.64 9.15
C ALA A 15 -7.96 -12.43 10.54
N GLY A 16 -6.98 -13.26 10.92
CA GLY A 16 -6.39 -13.27 12.26
C GLY A 16 -7.35 -13.70 13.38
N GLN A 17 -8.61 -14.03 13.04
CA GLN A 17 -9.64 -14.43 14.00
C GLN A 17 -10.77 -15.24 13.31
N ILE A 18 -11.33 -16.21 14.05
CA ILE A 18 -12.37 -17.12 13.54
C ILE A 18 -13.65 -16.35 13.15
N LEU A 19 -14.05 -15.35 13.93
CA LEU A 19 -15.26 -14.59 13.68
C LEU A 19 -15.17 -13.77 12.37
N GLY A 20 -14.02 -13.17 12.08
CA GLY A 20 -13.77 -12.47 10.83
C GLY A 20 -13.81 -13.40 9.61
N ALA A 21 -13.21 -14.59 9.74
CA ALA A 21 -13.26 -15.62 8.71
C ALA A 21 -14.69 -16.14 8.47
N ALA A 22 -15.46 -16.36 9.54
CA ALA A 22 -16.85 -16.83 9.47
C ALA A 22 -17.72 -15.84 8.67
N ARG A 23 -17.63 -14.56 8.97
CA ARG A 23 -18.34 -13.50 8.22
C ARG A 23 -17.95 -13.50 6.73
N ARG A 24 -16.66 -13.61 6.44
CA ARG A 24 -16.14 -13.59 5.06
C ARG A 24 -16.57 -14.80 4.24
N LEU A 25 -16.73 -15.96 4.88
CA LEU A 25 -17.13 -17.21 4.23
C LEU A 25 -18.65 -17.43 4.22
N GLY A 26 -19.44 -16.59 4.88
CA GLY A 26 -20.88 -16.81 5.06
C GLY A 26 -21.20 -18.04 5.92
N LEU A 27 -20.26 -18.42 6.84
CA LEU A 27 -20.38 -19.57 7.73
C LEU A 27 -20.58 -19.12 9.17
N ASN A 28 -21.10 -20.01 10.02
CA ASN A 28 -21.15 -19.73 11.45
C ASN A 28 -19.78 -20.08 12.12
N HIS A 29 -19.52 -19.45 13.28
CA HIS A 29 -18.30 -19.63 14.04
C HIS A 29 -17.98 -21.10 14.39
N ALA A 30 -19.01 -21.88 14.79
CA ALA A 30 -18.84 -23.28 15.15
C ALA A 30 -18.40 -24.13 13.96
N THR A 31 -18.92 -23.88 12.77
CA THR A 31 -18.51 -24.55 11.52
C THR A 31 -17.07 -24.26 11.19
N VAL A 32 -16.64 -22.98 11.26
CA VAL A 32 -15.24 -22.60 10.99
C VAL A 32 -14.31 -23.27 12.00
N SER A 33 -14.64 -23.22 13.30
CA SER A 33 -13.84 -23.87 14.35
C SER A 33 -13.70 -25.36 14.14
N ARG A 34 -14.80 -26.05 13.81
CA ARG A 34 -14.81 -27.51 13.56
C ARG A 34 -13.95 -27.87 12.34
N ARG A 35 -14.03 -27.13 11.24
CA ARG A 35 -13.24 -27.38 10.04
C ARG A 35 -11.75 -27.12 10.26
N VAL A 36 -11.38 -26.09 11.02
CA VAL A 36 -9.99 -25.86 11.43
C VAL A 36 -9.49 -27.03 12.28
N ALA A 37 -10.27 -27.50 13.25
CA ALA A 37 -9.90 -28.65 14.07
C ALA A 37 -9.71 -29.92 13.22
N ALA A 38 -10.63 -30.21 12.30
CA ALA A 38 -10.52 -31.37 11.39
C ALA A 38 -9.24 -31.29 10.53
N LEU A 39 -8.86 -30.10 10.09
CA LEU A 39 -7.62 -29.90 9.32
C LEU A 39 -6.38 -30.11 10.20
N GLU A 40 -6.38 -29.62 11.44
CA GLU A 40 -5.30 -29.83 12.42
C GLU A 40 -5.12 -31.32 12.73
N ASP A 41 -6.23 -32.06 12.93
CA ASP A 41 -6.23 -33.49 13.17
C ASP A 41 -5.68 -34.27 11.96
N ALA A 42 -6.12 -33.89 10.74
CA ALA A 42 -5.62 -34.49 9.49
C ALA A 42 -4.15 -34.14 9.20
N ALA A 43 -3.66 -33.01 9.69
CA ALA A 43 -2.27 -32.57 9.57
C ALA A 43 -1.35 -33.14 10.69
N GLY A 44 -1.93 -33.68 11.74
CA GLY A 44 -1.20 -34.16 12.92
C GLY A 44 -0.48 -33.03 13.68
N ALA A 45 -0.91 -31.78 13.52
CA ALA A 45 -0.25 -30.63 14.11
C ALA A 45 -1.24 -29.47 14.34
N LYS A 46 -1.02 -28.69 15.40
CA LYS A 46 -1.73 -27.43 15.60
C LYS A 46 -1.24 -26.39 14.60
N LEU A 47 -2.18 -25.75 13.91
CA LEU A 47 -1.91 -24.75 12.88
C LEU A 47 -2.07 -23.33 13.42
N PHE A 48 -2.91 -23.19 14.47
CA PHE A 48 -3.11 -21.91 15.15
C PHE A 48 -2.80 -21.99 16.62
N ARG A 49 -2.25 -20.91 17.16
CA ARG A 49 -2.17 -20.61 18.59
C ARG A 49 -3.24 -19.57 18.91
N ARG A 50 -4.07 -19.84 19.93
CA ARG A 50 -5.08 -18.90 20.41
C ARG A 50 -4.40 -17.83 21.27
N LEU A 51 -4.72 -16.58 20.98
CA LEU A 51 -4.37 -15.43 21.80
C LEU A 51 -5.65 -14.75 22.28
N THR A 52 -5.55 -13.92 23.31
CA THR A 52 -6.67 -13.07 23.79
C THR A 52 -7.19 -12.12 22.72
N THR A 53 -6.33 -11.75 21.77
CA THR A 53 -6.63 -10.82 20.67
C THR A 53 -6.98 -11.52 19.36
N GLY A 54 -6.92 -12.87 19.27
CA GLY A 54 -7.21 -13.59 18.02
C GLY A 54 -6.50 -14.94 17.90
N SER A 55 -6.14 -15.28 16.65
CA SER A 55 -5.46 -16.53 16.31
C SER A 55 -4.18 -16.21 15.53
N GLU A 56 -3.06 -16.74 16.00
CA GLU A 56 -1.74 -16.61 15.37
C GLU A 56 -1.31 -17.96 14.79
N LEU A 57 -0.64 -17.95 13.65
CA LEU A 57 -0.12 -19.17 13.04
C LEU A 57 1.02 -19.76 13.88
N THR A 58 1.04 -21.08 13.96
CA THR A 58 2.21 -21.84 14.43
C THR A 58 3.22 -21.99 13.28
N PRO A 59 4.47 -22.42 13.53
CA PRO A 59 5.42 -22.76 12.47
C PRO A 59 4.89 -23.82 11.47
N ALA A 60 4.03 -24.75 11.94
CA ALA A 60 3.33 -25.70 11.07
C ALA A 60 2.25 -24.99 10.23
N GLY A 61 1.51 -24.04 10.84
CA GLY A 61 0.53 -23.21 10.17
C GLY A 61 1.15 -22.35 9.07
N GLU A 62 2.31 -21.74 9.30
CA GLU A 62 3.03 -20.95 8.30
C GLU A 62 3.46 -21.79 7.09
N ARG A 63 4.00 -22.99 7.33
CA ARG A 63 4.34 -23.93 6.24
C ARG A 63 3.12 -24.34 5.43
N LEU A 64 2.00 -24.64 6.10
CA LEU A 64 0.75 -24.98 5.42
C LEU A 64 0.19 -23.77 4.68
N LEU A 65 0.27 -22.56 5.22
CA LEU A 65 -0.18 -21.33 4.55
C LEU A 65 0.48 -21.16 3.18
N ALA A 66 1.81 -21.29 3.13
CA ALA A 66 2.55 -21.18 1.88
C ALA A 66 2.14 -22.25 0.83
N ALA A 67 1.83 -23.48 1.27
CA ALA A 67 1.36 -24.54 0.39
C ALA A 67 -0.09 -24.29 -0.07
N ALA A 68 -0.97 -23.93 0.85
CA ALA A 68 -2.38 -23.69 0.61
C ALA A 68 -2.62 -22.51 -0.36
N GLU A 69 -1.81 -21.45 -0.26
CA GLU A 69 -1.87 -20.33 -1.19
C GLU A 69 -1.51 -20.72 -2.62
N ARG A 70 -0.50 -21.58 -2.80
CA ARG A 70 -0.18 -22.13 -4.13
C ARG A 70 -1.32 -22.98 -4.68
N MET A 71 -1.94 -23.81 -3.85
CA MET A 71 -3.09 -24.63 -4.26
C MET A 71 -4.26 -23.76 -4.70
N GLU A 72 -4.59 -22.72 -3.92
CA GLU A 72 -5.66 -21.78 -4.28
C GLU A 72 -5.37 -21.07 -5.61
N ALA A 73 -4.13 -20.58 -5.82
CA ALA A 73 -3.73 -19.95 -7.06
C ALA A 73 -3.87 -20.90 -8.27
N ASN A 74 -3.44 -22.16 -8.11
CA ASN A 74 -3.58 -23.17 -9.16
C ASN A 74 -5.05 -23.50 -9.47
N MET A 75 -5.91 -23.58 -8.46
CA MET A 75 -7.35 -23.81 -8.65
C MET A 75 -8.03 -22.63 -9.37
N ILE A 76 -7.63 -21.41 -9.05
CA ILE A 76 -8.13 -20.20 -9.74
C ILE A 76 -7.69 -20.24 -11.22
N ALA A 77 -6.42 -20.54 -11.49
CA ALA A 77 -5.89 -20.65 -12.85
C ALA A 77 -6.60 -21.75 -13.66
N ALA A 78 -6.74 -22.95 -13.08
CA ALA A 78 -7.42 -24.07 -13.74
C ALA A 78 -8.90 -23.76 -14.05
N ARG A 79 -9.60 -23.08 -13.15
CA ARG A 79 -10.99 -22.66 -13.42
C ARG A 79 -11.09 -21.66 -14.57
N ALA A 80 -10.13 -20.74 -14.70
CA ALA A 80 -10.07 -19.79 -15.80
C ALA A 80 -9.79 -20.50 -17.15
N GLU A 81 -8.92 -21.53 -17.14
CA GLU A 81 -8.65 -22.36 -18.32
C GLU A 81 -9.88 -23.19 -18.77
N ILE A 82 -10.56 -23.85 -17.80
CA ILE A 82 -11.76 -24.68 -18.08
C ILE A 82 -12.91 -23.83 -18.60
N ALA A 83 -13.06 -22.61 -18.10
CA ALA A 83 -14.13 -21.71 -18.51
C ALA A 83 -14.04 -21.31 -19.99
N GLY A 84 -12.94 -21.66 -20.71
CA GLY A 84 -12.74 -21.29 -22.13
C GLY A 84 -12.84 -19.78 -22.34
N GLU A 85 -12.63 -19.05 -21.26
CA GLU A 85 -13.03 -17.65 -21.21
C GLU A 85 -12.08 -16.82 -22.06
N SER A 86 -12.72 -16.23 -23.03
CA SER A 86 -12.31 -15.06 -23.78
C SER A 86 -11.44 -14.09 -22.94
N GLU A 87 -10.74 -13.23 -23.60
CA GLU A 87 -9.83 -12.16 -23.14
C GLU A 87 -10.33 -11.31 -21.96
N ASP A 88 -11.57 -11.53 -21.48
CA ASP A 88 -12.25 -10.74 -20.46
C ASP A 88 -11.75 -11.05 -19.04
N ILE A 89 -10.99 -10.13 -18.51
CA ILE A 89 -10.48 -10.17 -17.14
C ILE A 89 -11.61 -9.81 -16.17
N SER A 90 -11.87 -10.68 -15.18
CA SER A 90 -12.95 -10.49 -14.21
C SER A 90 -12.47 -10.67 -12.77
N GLY A 91 -13.30 -10.29 -11.79
CA GLY A 91 -13.02 -10.42 -10.37
C GLY A 91 -12.72 -9.10 -9.67
N SER A 92 -12.00 -9.16 -8.54
CA SER A 92 -11.64 -7.97 -7.75
C SER A 92 -10.15 -7.92 -7.50
N VAL A 93 -9.56 -6.73 -7.56
CA VAL A 93 -8.18 -6.46 -7.18
C VAL A 93 -8.13 -5.32 -6.17
N ARG A 94 -7.56 -5.58 -5.01
CA ARG A 94 -7.30 -4.58 -3.98
C ARG A 94 -5.88 -4.07 -4.10
N ILE A 95 -5.72 -2.77 -4.31
CA ILE A 95 -4.45 -2.08 -4.48
C ILE A 95 -4.21 -1.18 -3.28
N GLY A 96 -3.18 -1.48 -2.50
CA GLY A 96 -2.71 -0.62 -1.43
C GLY A 96 -1.64 0.34 -1.92
N ALA A 97 -1.67 1.58 -1.49
CA ALA A 97 -0.66 2.56 -1.86
C ALA A 97 -0.43 3.59 -0.76
N PRO A 98 0.76 4.24 -0.70
CA PRO A 98 0.94 5.45 0.08
C PRO A 98 -0.09 6.50 -0.34
N ASP A 99 -0.67 7.22 0.61
CA ASP A 99 -1.82 8.09 0.36
C ASP A 99 -1.53 9.17 -0.70
N GLY A 100 -0.36 9.79 -0.68
CA GLY A 100 0.03 10.76 -1.70
C GLY A 100 0.02 10.18 -3.12
N PHE A 101 0.60 8.99 -3.33
CA PHE A 101 0.60 8.34 -4.64
C PHE A 101 -0.78 7.78 -4.99
N GLY A 102 -1.44 7.15 -4.02
CA GLY A 102 -2.77 6.56 -4.20
C GLY A 102 -3.82 7.60 -4.58
N VAL A 103 -3.88 8.71 -3.86
CA VAL A 103 -4.90 9.76 -4.08
C VAL A 103 -4.55 10.63 -5.28
N ALA A 104 -3.32 11.17 -5.35
CA ALA A 104 -2.99 12.16 -6.38
C ALA A 104 -2.67 11.53 -7.74
N PHE A 105 -2.16 10.30 -7.79
CA PHE A 105 -1.77 9.68 -9.04
C PHE A 105 -2.68 8.52 -9.46
N LEU A 106 -2.90 7.52 -8.60
CA LEU A 106 -3.65 6.32 -8.99
C LEU A 106 -5.16 6.57 -9.12
N ALA A 107 -5.80 7.23 -8.14
CA ALA A 107 -7.25 7.41 -8.12
C ALA A 107 -7.80 8.07 -9.41
N PRO A 108 -7.19 9.14 -9.96
CA PRO A 108 -7.68 9.75 -11.19
C PRO A 108 -7.50 8.89 -12.45
N ARG A 109 -6.79 7.75 -12.37
CA ARG A 109 -6.37 6.96 -13.54
C ARG A 109 -6.86 5.53 -13.56
N LEU A 110 -7.04 4.89 -12.39
CA LEU A 110 -7.39 3.46 -12.29
C LEU A 110 -8.76 3.12 -12.86
N TRP A 111 -9.69 4.06 -12.94
CA TRP A 111 -11.00 3.84 -13.56
C TRP A 111 -10.88 3.39 -15.03
N ARG A 112 -9.83 3.81 -15.76
CA ARG A 112 -9.57 3.39 -17.16
C ARG A 112 -9.34 1.88 -17.27
N LEU A 113 -8.82 1.24 -16.21
CA LEU A 113 -8.67 -0.21 -16.18
C LEU A 113 -10.02 -0.91 -16.11
N THR A 114 -10.98 -0.36 -15.36
CA THR A 114 -12.34 -0.90 -15.29
C THR A 114 -13.14 -0.67 -16.58
N GLU A 115 -12.82 0.36 -17.35
CA GLU A 115 -13.35 0.53 -18.71
C GLU A 115 -12.80 -0.53 -19.68
N ARG A 116 -11.49 -0.83 -19.61
CA ARG A 116 -10.87 -1.89 -20.43
C ARG A 116 -11.39 -3.29 -20.07
N HIS A 117 -11.77 -3.50 -18.81
CA HIS A 117 -12.24 -4.76 -18.26
C HIS A 117 -13.50 -4.57 -17.41
N PRO A 118 -14.70 -4.47 -18.00
CA PRO A 118 -15.94 -4.12 -17.29
C PRO A 118 -16.37 -5.09 -16.19
N ARG A 119 -15.82 -6.33 -16.20
CA ARG A 119 -16.06 -7.33 -15.14
C ARG A 119 -15.01 -7.30 -14.03
N LEU A 120 -14.03 -6.38 -14.10
CA LEU A 120 -13.00 -6.19 -13.08
C LEU A 120 -13.41 -5.09 -12.10
N SER A 121 -13.39 -5.40 -10.81
CA SER A 121 -13.57 -4.43 -9.73
C SER A 121 -12.22 -4.04 -9.14
N ILE A 122 -11.95 -2.76 -9.01
CA ILE A 122 -10.73 -2.23 -8.39
C ILE A 122 -11.07 -1.58 -7.05
N GLN A 123 -10.35 -1.98 -6.01
CA GLN A 123 -10.42 -1.41 -4.67
C GLN A 123 -9.10 -0.73 -4.36
N LEU A 124 -9.04 0.58 -4.49
CA LEU A 124 -7.87 1.37 -4.09
C LEU A 124 -7.93 1.70 -2.60
N VAL A 125 -6.86 1.38 -1.88
CA VAL A 125 -6.72 1.63 -0.43
C VAL A 125 -5.51 2.52 -0.20
N PRO A 126 -5.67 3.86 -0.33
CA PRO A 126 -4.60 4.80 -0.01
C PRO A 126 -4.53 4.97 1.50
N VAL A 127 -3.38 4.63 2.09
CA VAL A 127 -3.19 4.68 3.55
C VAL A 127 -1.78 5.16 3.90
N PRO A 128 -1.61 5.92 5.00
CA PRO A 128 -0.32 6.38 5.50
C PRO A 128 0.37 5.31 6.37
N ARG A 129 0.36 4.04 5.94
CA ARG A 129 0.99 2.93 6.64
C ARG A 129 1.36 1.80 5.68
N SER A 130 2.24 0.91 6.11
CA SER A 130 2.50 -0.33 5.39
C SER A 130 1.29 -1.26 5.40
N LEU A 131 1.03 -1.92 4.27
CA LEU A 131 0.00 -2.96 4.13
C LEU A 131 0.65 -4.33 4.04
N SER A 132 0.10 -5.29 4.75
CA SER A 132 0.59 -6.68 4.73
C SER A 132 0.00 -7.45 3.55
N LEU A 133 0.83 -7.75 2.56
CA LEU A 133 0.46 -8.65 1.44
C LEU A 133 0.27 -10.09 1.92
N SER A 134 1.05 -10.53 2.91
CA SER A 134 0.92 -11.87 3.50
C SER A 134 -0.42 -12.06 4.21
N ARG A 135 -0.96 -11.01 4.81
CA ARG A 135 -2.31 -11.02 5.42
C ARG A 135 -3.42 -10.69 4.42
N ARG A 136 -3.06 -10.49 3.15
CA ARG A 136 -3.99 -10.05 2.07
C ARG A 136 -4.81 -8.82 2.45
N GLU A 137 -4.18 -7.85 3.09
CA GLU A 137 -4.76 -6.52 3.24
C GLU A 137 -4.86 -5.83 1.88
N ALA A 138 -3.95 -6.18 0.94
CA ALA A 138 -3.98 -5.84 -0.47
C ALA A 138 -3.51 -7.02 -1.34
N ASP A 139 -3.91 -7.06 -2.61
CA ASP A 139 -3.42 -8.01 -3.61
C ASP A 139 -2.15 -7.47 -4.29
N ILE A 140 -2.13 -6.17 -4.54
CA ILE A 140 -0.97 -5.40 -5.00
C ILE A 140 -0.71 -4.30 -3.98
N ALA A 141 0.54 -4.07 -3.61
CA ALA A 141 0.95 -2.92 -2.81
C ALA A 141 1.96 -2.06 -3.58
N ILE A 142 1.78 -0.76 -3.51
CA ILE A 142 2.84 0.19 -3.81
C ILE A 142 3.55 0.51 -2.51
N THR A 143 4.87 0.37 -2.47
CA THR A 143 5.68 0.61 -1.27
C THR A 143 6.75 1.65 -1.53
N VAL A 144 7.21 2.32 -0.47
CA VAL A 144 8.31 3.30 -0.52
C VAL A 144 9.68 2.62 -0.40
N ASP A 145 9.69 1.37 0.11
CA ASP A 145 10.88 0.55 0.22
C ASP A 145 10.74 -0.71 -0.62
N ARG A 146 11.88 -1.22 -1.11
CA ARG A 146 11.94 -2.56 -1.68
C ARG A 146 11.82 -3.58 -0.54
N PRO A 147 10.81 -4.44 -0.52
CA PRO A 147 10.71 -5.48 0.49
C PRO A 147 11.90 -6.45 0.37
N THR A 148 12.49 -6.79 1.51
CA THR A 148 13.65 -7.70 1.61
C THR A 148 13.23 -9.08 2.11
N GLU A 149 12.02 -9.23 2.65
CA GLU A 149 11.53 -10.45 3.27
C GLU A 149 10.20 -10.90 2.65
N GLY A 150 9.92 -12.19 2.80
CA GLY A 150 8.70 -12.81 2.31
C GLY A 150 8.80 -13.29 0.85
N ARG A 151 7.75 -14.02 0.43
CA ARG A 151 7.65 -14.56 -0.95
C ARG A 151 6.98 -13.53 -1.85
N LEU A 152 7.68 -12.43 -2.09
CA LEU A 152 7.16 -11.28 -2.80
C LEU A 152 7.86 -11.08 -4.15
N VAL A 153 7.09 -10.69 -5.14
CA VAL A 153 7.58 -10.16 -6.40
C VAL A 153 7.58 -8.65 -6.27
N ALA A 154 8.74 -8.04 -6.37
CA ALA A 154 8.91 -6.60 -6.29
C ALA A 154 9.60 -6.06 -7.54
N SER A 155 9.00 -5.06 -8.16
CA SER A 155 9.56 -4.33 -9.28
C SER A 155 9.61 -2.83 -8.99
N LYS A 156 10.72 -2.19 -9.36
CA LYS A 156 10.83 -0.73 -9.24
C LYS A 156 9.83 -0.09 -10.19
N LEU A 157 8.98 0.79 -9.65
CA LEU A 157 7.93 1.44 -10.42
C LEU A 157 8.42 2.78 -10.99
N VAL A 158 8.88 3.69 -10.12
CA VAL A 158 9.38 5.01 -10.52
C VAL A 158 10.20 5.64 -9.40
N ASP A 159 11.15 6.48 -9.77
CA ASP A 159 11.77 7.44 -8.84
C ASP A 159 10.91 8.70 -8.78
N TYR A 160 10.78 9.26 -7.59
CA TYR A 160 10.09 10.52 -7.35
C TYR A 160 10.93 11.45 -6.48
N SER A 161 10.59 12.74 -6.54
CA SER A 161 11.26 13.76 -5.73
C SER A 161 10.32 14.38 -4.73
N LEU A 162 10.90 14.78 -3.57
CA LEU A 162 10.27 15.65 -2.58
C LEU A 162 11.05 16.95 -2.51
N GLY A 163 10.37 18.03 -2.22
CA GLY A 163 10.96 19.36 -2.07
C GLY A 163 10.27 20.17 -0.99
N LEU A 164 10.88 21.28 -0.61
CA LEU A 164 10.29 22.23 0.30
C LEU A 164 9.32 23.16 -0.44
N PHE A 165 8.14 23.33 0.11
CA PHE A 165 7.09 24.19 -0.44
C PHE A 165 6.42 25.01 0.67
N ALA A 166 5.95 26.20 0.29
CA ALA A 166 5.06 27.04 1.08
C ALA A 166 3.88 27.50 0.20
N SER A 167 2.79 27.97 0.81
CA SER A 167 1.79 28.68 0.02
C SER A 167 2.32 30.08 -0.38
N LYS A 168 1.85 30.58 -1.52
CA LYS A 168 2.18 31.97 -1.98
C LYS A 168 1.78 33.01 -0.95
N ALA A 169 0.65 32.80 -0.25
CA ALA A 169 0.20 33.69 0.81
C ALA A 169 1.18 33.70 2.00
N TYR A 170 1.62 32.52 2.46
CA TYR A 170 2.62 32.40 3.51
C TYR A 170 3.94 33.08 3.11
N ALA A 171 4.40 32.81 1.90
CA ALA A 171 5.64 33.40 1.37
C ALA A 171 5.57 34.94 1.26
N ALA A 172 4.41 35.50 0.92
CA ALA A 172 4.20 36.95 0.85
C ALA A 172 4.24 37.61 2.22
N GLU A 173 3.75 36.93 3.26
CA GLU A 173 3.69 37.47 4.62
C GLU A 173 5.00 37.27 5.41
N HIS A 174 5.63 36.10 5.26
CA HIS A 174 6.78 35.68 6.08
C HIS A 174 8.11 35.58 5.32
N GLY A 175 8.10 35.76 4.01
CA GLY A 175 9.26 35.47 3.15
C GLY A 175 9.51 33.97 2.98
N LEU A 176 10.61 33.65 2.31
CA LEU A 176 11.09 32.28 2.13
C LEU A 176 12.54 32.17 2.65
N PRO A 177 12.89 31.10 3.36
CA PRO A 177 14.26 30.88 3.82
C PRO A 177 15.21 30.68 2.66
N GLN A 178 16.44 31.22 2.76
CA GLN A 178 17.49 31.12 1.78
C GLN A 178 18.50 29.99 2.11
N ASN A 179 18.43 29.46 3.31
CA ASN A 179 19.28 28.36 3.79
C ASN A 179 18.57 27.58 4.91
N ALA A 180 19.13 26.43 5.31
CA ALA A 180 18.54 25.56 6.32
C ALA A 180 18.45 26.22 7.72
N ALA A 181 19.39 27.10 8.08
CA ALA A 181 19.36 27.77 9.38
C ALA A 181 18.14 28.71 9.53
N GLU A 182 17.74 29.35 8.46
CA GLU A 182 16.57 30.24 8.44
C GLU A 182 15.25 29.50 8.64
N LEU A 183 15.17 28.18 8.42
CA LEU A 183 13.98 27.38 8.74
C LEU A 183 13.54 27.51 10.20
N ALA A 184 14.47 27.74 11.13
CA ALA A 184 14.17 27.97 12.54
C ALA A 184 13.26 29.19 12.79
N HIS A 185 13.16 30.11 11.85
CA HIS A 185 12.31 31.29 11.92
C HIS A 185 10.94 31.10 11.23
N HIS A 186 10.70 29.91 10.67
CA HIS A 186 9.46 29.59 9.97
C HIS A 186 8.68 28.50 10.71
N ARG A 187 7.36 28.51 10.53
CA ARG A 187 6.51 27.38 10.94
C ARG A 187 6.73 26.23 9.98
N LEU A 188 6.93 25.02 10.52
CA LEU A 188 7.16 23.83 9.74
C LEU A 188 5.96 22.88 9.84
N VAL A 189 5.66 22.21 8.73
CA VAL A 189 4.65 21.16 8.62
C VAL A 189 5.38 19.83 8.38
N GLY A 190 5.05 18.80 9.17
CA GLY A 190 5.73 17.51 9.07
C GLY A 190 4.84 16.30 9.32
N TYR A 191 5.45 15.14 9.37
CA TYR A 191 4.82 13.91 9.81
C TYR A 191 4.69 13.86 11.32
N VAL A 192 3.70 13.09 11.81
CA VAL A 192 3.61 12.69 13.23
C VAL A 192 4.73 11.65 13.47
N PRO A 193 5.74 11.95 14.31
CA PRO A 193 7.00 11.15 14.33
C PRO A 193 6.81 9.67 14.67
N ASP A 194 5.94 9.34 15.62
CA ASP A 194 5.65 7.97 16.05
C ASP A 194 4.79 7.15 15.06
N LEU A 195 4.25 7.80 14.01
CA LEU A 195 3.50 7.16 12.94
C LEU A 195 4.29 7.01 11.65
N VAL A 196 5.57 7.38 11.63
CA VAL A 196 6.48 7.11 10.50
C VAL A 196 6.76 5.62 10.44
N PHE A 197 6.22 4.94 9.45
CA PHE A 197 6.25 3.48 9.32
C PHE A 197 7.45 2.93 8.54
N SER A 198 8.29 3.79 7.99
CA SER A 198 9.51 3.43 7.26
C SER A 198 10.58 4.48 7.48
N PRO A 199 11.84 4.07 7.73
CA PRO A 199 12.97 5.01 7.82
C PRO A 199 13.14 5.88 6.56
N THR A 200 12.75 5.38 5.39
CA THR A 200 12.81 6.13 4.12
C THR A 200 11.86 7.33 4.10
N LEU A 201 10.87 7.38 4.99
CA LEU A 201 9.95 8.51 5.16
C LEU A 201 10.44 9.54 6.19
N ASP A 202 11.49 9.24 6.92
CA ASP A 202 12.15 10.18 7.82
C ASP A 202 13.18 11.02 7.06
N TYR A 203 12.67 11.84 6.16
CA TYR A 203 13.50 12.69 5.29
C TYR A 203 13.66 14.12 5.82
N ALA A 204 13.02 14.48 6.90
CA ALA A 204 13.13 15.82 7.48
C ALA A 204 14.56 16.12 7.92
N ALA A 205 15.25 15.13 8.51
CA ALA A 205 16.65 15.25 8.93
C ALA A 205 17.63 15.48 7.76
N GLU A 206 17.26 15.12 6.53
CA GLU A 206 18.10 15.40 5.33
C GLU A 206 18.05 16.89 4.93
N ILE A 207 17.06 17.64 5.40
CA ILE A 207 16.90 19.06 5.14
C ILE A 207 17.46 19.88 6.33
N SER A 208 17.11 19.49 7.55
CA SER A 208 17.55 20.15 8.77
C SER A 208 17.58 19.15 9.93
N GLU A 209 18.68 19.12 10.68
CA GLU A 209 18.80 18.31 11.91
C GLU A 209 17.76 18.71 12.98
N HIS A 210 17.23 19.92 12.90
CA HIS A 210 16.23 20.46 13.82
C HIS A 210 14.93 20.78 13.11
N TRP A 211 14.28 19.72 12.53
CA TRP A 211 12.94 19.86 11.96
C TRP A 211 11.90 19.74 13.08
N ASP A 212 11.57 20.87 13.70
CA ASP A 212 10.49 20.92 14.70
C ASP A 212 9.18 21.36 14.04
N ALA A 213 8.30 20.39 13.75
CA ALA A 213 7.06 20.65 13.07
C ALA A 213 6.03 21.27 14.02
N ALA A 214 5.72 22.55 13.83
CA ALA A 214 4.64 23.24 14.56
C ALA A 214 3.26 22.62 14.26
N PHE A 215 3.09 21.98 13.11
CA PHE A 215 1.90 21.21 12.75
C PHE A 215 2.32 19.88 12.14
N ALA A 216 1.87 18.77 12.72
CA ALA A 216 2.19 17.43 12.26
C ALA A 216 0.92 16.68 11.85
N VAL A 217 0.97 16.01 10.70
CA VAL A 217 -0.12 15.18 10.18
C VAL A 217 0.44 13.94 9.47
N SER A 218 -0.12 12.77 9.77
CA SER A 218 0.37 11.45 9.29
C SER A 218 -0.03 11.12 7.85
N SER A 219 -0.48 12.09 7.06
CA SER A 219 -0.93 11.94 5.67
C SER A 219 -0.17 12.90 4.76
N ALA A 220 0.40 12.41 3.67
CA ALA A 220 1.07 13.26 2.69
C ALA A 220 0.10 14.27 2.05
N MET A 221 -1.13 13.85 1.75
CA MET A 221 -2.17 14.76 1.26
C MET A 221 -2.58 15.77 2.32
N GLY A 222 -2.64 15.35 3.60
CA GLY A 222 -2.89 16.25 4.72
C GLY A 222 -1.79 17.32 4.86
N GLN A 223 -0.53 16.96 4.64
CA GLN A 223 0.57 17.93 4.64
C GLN A 223 0.44 18.94 3.48
N VAL A 224 0.09 18.46 2.28
CA VAL A 224 -0.18 19.33 1.12
C VAL A 224 -1.26 20.36 1.46
N GLU A 225 -2.40 19.93 1.99
CA GLU A 225 -3.50 20.85 2.32
C GLU A 225 -3.15 21.81 3.46
N ALA A 226 -2.38 21.36 4.47
CA ALA A 226 -1.91 22.23 5.53
C ALA A 226 -0.98 23.35 5.00
N VAL A 227 -0.03 23.01 4.15
CA VAL A 227 0.88 23.96 3.52
C VAL A 227 0.10 24.95 2.63
N ARG A 228 -0.85 24.47 1.83
CA ARG A 228 -1.74 25.30 1.00
C ARG A 228 -2.54 26.30 1.83
N ALA A 229 -3.04 25.86 3.00
CA ALA A 229 -3.76 26.71 3.93
C ALA A 229 -2.86 27.73 4.68
N GLY A 230 -1.55 27.73 4.43
CA GLY A 230 -0.62 28.68 5.06
C GLY A 230 -0.14 28.26 6.46
N ALA A 231 -0.23 26.95 6.83
CA ALA A 231 0.24 26.48 8.12
C ALA A 231 1.77 26.64 8.30
N GLY A 232 2.52 26.69 7.20
CA GLY A 232 3.97 26.84 7.20
C GLY A 232 4.63 26.23 5.98
N ILE A 233 5.92 25.90 6.10
CA ILE A 233 6.73 25.24 5.08
C ILE A 233 6.69 23.74 5.32
N GLY A 234 6.46 22.94 4.26
CA GLY A 234 6.43 21.48 4.33
C GLY A 234 7.28 20.82 3.26
N ILE A 235 7.67 19.55 3.52
CA ILE A 235 8.35 18.70 2.54
C ILE A 235 7.28 17.93 1.78
N LEU A 236 7.03 18.31 0.54
CA LEU A 236 5.94 17.78 -0.28
C LEU A 236 6.46 17.01 -1.49
N HIS A 237 5.65 16.07 -1.98
CA HIS A 237 5.91 15.38 -3.24
C HIS A 237 5.88 16.36 -4.40
N CYS A 238 6.98 16.48 -5.14
CA CYS A 238 7.09 17.43 -6.25
C CYS A 238 6.02 17.21 -7.33
N PHE A 239 5.66 15.93 -7.62
CA PHE A 239 4.63 15.62 -8.61
C PHE A 239 3.22 16.05 -8.19
N ILE A 240 3.00 16.33 -6.91
CA ILE A 240 1.75 16.90 -6.38
C ILE A 240 1.85 18.41 -6.36
N ALA A 241 2.88 18.93 -5.69
CA ALA A 241 3.00 20.36 -5.37
C ALA A 241 3.20 21.24 -6.62
N ARG A 242 3.98 20.77 -7.61
CA ARG A 242 4.24 21.52 -8.85
C ARG A 242 3.01 21.75 -9.72
N GLY A 243 1.96 20.94 -9.56
CA GLY A 243 0.68 21.13 -10.25
C GLY A 243 -0.26 22.12 -9.56
N MET A 244 0.13 22.69 -8.41
CA MET A 244 -0.69 23.58 -7.60
C MET A 244 -0.22 25.03 -7.73
N GLU A 245 -1.04 25.87 -8.32
CA GLU A 245 -0.70 27.28 -8.59
C GLU A 245 -0.54 28.13 -7.33
N ASP A 246 -1.12 27.72 -6.21
CA ASP A 246 -1.07 28.40 -4.92
C ASP A 246 0.18 28.06 -4.09
N LEU A 247 1.02 27.11 -4.57
CA LEU A 247 2.28 26.75 -3.92
C LEU A 247 3.49 27.38 -4.61
N VAL A 248 4.55 27.58 -3.83
CA VAL A 248 5.86 28.02 -4.29
C VAL A 248 6.95 27.17 -3.67
N ALA A 249 7.94 26.77 -4.46
CA ALA A 249 9.09 26.03 -3.98
C ALA A 249 10.05 26.93 -3.20
N VAL A 250 10.63 26.41 -2.12
CA VAL A 250 11.70 27.07 -1.37
C VAL A 250 13.02 26.82 -2.09
N PRO A 251 13.79 27.87 -2.45
CA PRO A 251 14.82 27.77 -3.49
C PRO A 251 16.11 27.06 -3.09
N PHE A 252 16.44 26.98 -1.80
CA PHE A 252 17.76 26.48 -1.38
C PHE A 252 17.88 24.95 -1.30
N ALA A 253 16.75 24.26 -1.03
CA ALA A 253 16.78 22.83 -0.76
C ALA A 253 16.87 21.99 -2.03
N GLN A 254 17.85 21.08 -2.06
CA GLN A 254 17.91 20.08 -3.13
C GLN A 254 16.77 19.06 -2.95
N PRO A 255 16.16 18.61 -4.05
CA PRO A 255 15.09 17.62 -3.96
C PRO A 255 15.60 16.28 -3.40
N ILE A 256 14.88 15.75 -2.43
CA ILE A 256 15.13 14.42 -1.88
C ILE A 256 14.57 13.38 -2.86
N ARG A 257 15.35 12.38 -3.23
CA ARG A 257 14.93 11.34 -4.17
C ARG A 257 14.55 10.07 -3.44
N ARG A 258 13.43 9.48 -3.86
CA ARG A 258 12.89 8.20 -3.35
C ARG A 258 12.36 7.38 -4.51
N SER A 259 11.95 6.13 -4.23
CA SER A 259 11.42 5.23 -5.24
C SER A 259 10.12 4.61 -4.78
N TYR A 260 9.16 4.45 -5.69
CA TYR A 260 8.03 3.55 -5.47
C TYR A 260 8.33 2.18 -6.07
N TRP A 261 7.85 1.15 -5.38
CA TRP A 261 7.96 -0.25 -5.76
C TRP A 261 6.56 -0.84 -5.88
N LEU A 262 6.31 -1.58 -6.95
CA LEU A 262 5.11 -2.39 -7.11
C LEU A 262 5.41 -3.79 -6.60
N VAL A 263 4.60 -4.26 -5.68
CA VAL A 263 4.81 -5.50 -4.95
C VAL A 263 3.53 -6.33 -4.91
N PHE A 264 3.64 -7.62 -5.14
CA PHE A 264 2.57 -8.60 -4.91
C PHE A 264 3.15 -9.94 -4.46
N HIS A 265 2.30 -10.80 -3.87
CA HIS A 265 2.76 -12.11 -3.41
C HIS A 265 3.06 -13.04 -4.60
N GLU A 266 4.12 -13.85 -4.51
CA GLU A 266 4.55 -14.77 -5.59
C GLU A 266 3.43 -15.72 -6.05
N SER A 267 2.58 -16.19 -5.12
CA SER A 267 1.43 -17.05 -5.45
C SER A 267 0.41 -16.39 -6.40
N MET A 268 0.41 -15.06 -6.49
CA MET A 268 -0.48 -14.29 -7.35
C MET A 268 0.11 -14.01 -8.74
N ARG A 269 1.35 -14.45 -8.99
CA ARG A 269 2.09 -14.16 -10.24
C ARG A 269 1.34 -14.58 -11.50
N MET A 270 0.61 -15.69 -11.45
CA MET A 270 -0.15 -16.23 -12.59
C MET A 270 -1.61 -15.75 -12.61
N THR A 271 -2.02 -14.90 -11.69
CA THR A 271 -3.40 -14.43 -11.59
C THR A 271 -3.65 -13.30 -12.60
N ARG A 272 -4.49 -13.53 -13.61
CA ARG A 272 -4.70 -12.63 -14.78
C ARG A 272 -5.08 -11.21 -14.37
N GLN A 273 -6.01 -11.03 -13.44
CA GLN A 273 -6.42 -9.71 -12.96
C GLN A 273 -5.30 -8.95 -12.22
N ILE A 274 -4.41 -9.68 -11.52
CA ILE A 274 -3.24 -9.07 -10.85
C ILE A 274 -2.22 -8.63 -11.90
N GLN A 275 -1.96 -9.46 -12.90
CA GLN A 275 -1.05 -9.12 -14.01
C GLN A 275 -1.57 -7.90 -14.78
N ALA A 276 -2.87 -7.86 -15.09
CA ALA A 276 -3.47 -6.73 -15.80
C ALA A 276 -3.39 -5.43 -15.00
N ALA A 277 -3.70 -5.50 -13.69
CA ALA A 277 -3.61 -4.33 -12.82
C ALA A 277 -2.15 -3.85 -12.65
N ALA A 278 -1.21 -4.78 -12.45
CA ALA A 278 0.21 -4.46 -12.34
C ALA A 278 0.77 -3.86 -13.65
N ALA A 279 0.44 -4.45 -14.80
CA ALA A 279 0.83 -3.94 -16.11
C ALA A 279 0.24 -2.55 -16.38
N PHE A 280 -1.04 -2.34 -16.08
CA PHE A 280 -1.69 -1.04 -16.25
C PHE A 280 -1.06 0.05 -15.37
N ILE A 281 -0.75 -0.26 -14.09
CA ILE A 281 -0.05 0.69 -13.21
C ILE A 281 1.32 1.03 -13.79
N GLY A 282 2.07 0.04 -14.27
CA GLY A 282 3.35 0.26 -14.94
C GLY A 282 3.22 1.13 -16.19
N GLU A 283 2.19 0.89 -17.02
CA GLU A 283 1.89 1.66 -18.23
C GLU A 283 1.64 3.14 -17.92
N ILE A 284 0.70 3.46 -17.02
CA ILE A 284 0.36 4.85 -16.69
C ILE A 284 1.53 5.60 -16.05
N VAL A 285 2.34 4.93 -15.23
CA VAL A 285 3.55 5.52 -14.65
C VAL A 285 4.61 5.79 -15.72
N ALA A 286 4.82 4.87 -16.67
CA ALA A 286 5.76 5.05 -17.76
C ALA A 286 5.36 6.21 -18.68
N GLN A 287 4.07 6.31 -19.00
CA GLN A 287 3.52 7.40 -19.85
C GLN A 287 3.71 8.77 -19.22
N GLU A 288 3.56 8.88 -17.91
CA GLU A 288 3.63 10.15 -17.19
C GLU A 288 4.92 10.29 -16.33
N ARG A 289 5.96 9.52 -16.64
CA ARG A 289 7.20 9.48 -15.84
C ARG A 289 7.79 10.84 -15.52
N ARG A 290 7.61 11.81 -16.41
CA ARG A 290 8.19 13.16 -16.29
C ARG A 290 7.65 13.95 -15.09
N ILE A 291 6.43 13.68 -14.63
CA ILE A 291 5.87 14.41 -13.49
C ILE A 291 6.58 14.09 -12.17
N PHE A 292 7.22 12.93 -12.07
CA PHE A 292 7.89 12.46 -10.86
C PHE A 292 9.33 13.01 -10.70
N ALA A 293 9.91 13.56 -11.76
CA ALA A 293 11.30 14.04 -11.81
C ALA A 293 11.54 15.34 -10.99
#